data_48256358ebddcb9d2dce84cee4c0f7f3
#
_entry.id   48256358ebddcb9d2dce84cee4c0f7f3
#
_cell.length_a   1.000
_cell.length_b   1.000
_cell.length_c   1.000
_cell.angle_alpha   90.00
_cell.angle_beta   90.00
_cell.angle_gamma   90.00
#
_symmetry.space_group_name_H-M   'P 1'
#
loop_
_entity.id
_entity.type
_entity.pdbx_description
1 polymer ?
#
loop_
_entity_poly.entity_id
_entity_poly.type
_entity_poly.pdbx_seq_one_letter_code
_entity_poly.pdbx_strand_id
1 'polypeptide(L)'
;LNTALGDRRGIGRYGFLLPMDESLAEVAIDLSGRPAIVFEASFPRDFVGEFSTEMVRHFFASLSQSLGAAIHMKVRGENTHHMIEALFKGAGRALKPALARQGNALPSTKGML
;
A
#
# COMPACT_ATOMS: atom_id res chain seq x y z
N LEU A 1 -12.28 12.50 4.21
CA LEU A 1 -12.56 12.15 4.37
C LEU A 1 -13.01 11.88 5.13
N ASN A 2 -13.03 11.97 5.37
CA ASN A 2 -13.52 11.63 5.97
C ASN A 2 -14.32 11.73 6.44
N THR A 3 -14.43 12.35 6.71
CA THR A 3 -15.37 12.38 7.20
C THR A 3 -16.26 11.77 6.75
N ALA A 4 -16.47 12.02 6.09
CA ALA A 4 -17.26 11.27 5.59
C ALA A 4 -16.80 10.08 5.29
N LEU A 5 -16.05 10.15 5.20
CA LEU A 5 -15.64 9.08 5.05
C LEU A 5 -15.24 8.67 5.97
N GLY A 6 -15.23 9.54 6.36
CA GLY A 6 -14.98 9.28 6.84
C GLY A 6 -15.06 8.89 7.46
N ASP A 7 -15.17 9.11 7.62
CA ASP A 7 -15.43 8.50 8.12
C ASP A 7 -14.75 7.51 8.23
N ARG A 8 -13.99 7.30 8.79
CA ARG A 8 -13.38 6.38 8.89
C ARG A 8 -13.46 5.35 8.17
N ARG A 9 -14.24 5.43 7.86
CA ARG A 9 -14.54 4.57 6.85
C ARG A 9 -13.63 4.67 5.71
N GLY A 10 -12.95 5.77 5.56
CA GLY A 10 -11.95 5.93 4.53
C GLY A 10 -10.86 4.90 4.63
N ILE A 11 -10.43 4.63 5.85
CA ILE A 11 -9.38 3.65 6.07
C ILE A 11 -9.83 2.27 5.70
N GLY A 12 -11.05 1.91 6.07
CA GLY A 12 -11.56 0.60 5.72
C GLY A 12 -11.65 0.41 4.23
N ARG A 13 -11.94 1.49 3.53
CA ARG A 13 -12.06 1.45 2.09
C ARG A 13 -10.73 1.28 1.40
N TYR A 14 -9.67 1.82 1.99
CA TYR A 14 -8.35 1.83 1.39
C TYR A 14 -7.43 0.77 1.97
N GLY A 15 -7.93 -0.07 2.83
CA GLY A 15 -7.13 -1.10 3.44
C GLY A 15 -7.38 -2.45 2.82
N PHE A 16 -6.41 -3.34 2.91
CA PHE A 16 -6.56 -4.66 2.36
C PHE A 16 -5.67 -5.65 3.09
N LEU A 17 -6.24 -6.82 3.39
CA LEU A 17 -5.50 -7.94 3.94
C LEU A 17 -5.36 -8.97 2.84
N LEU A 18 -4.15 -9.40 2.58
CA LEU A 18 -3.89 -10.37 1.53
C LEU A 18 -3.10 -11.55 2.06
N PRO A 19 -3.73 -12.72 2.19
CA PRO A 19 -2.99 -13.93 2.52
C PRO A 19 -2.41 -14.54 1.26
N MET A 20 -1.22 -15.13 1.39
CA MET A 20 -0.61 -15.89 0.32
C MET A 20 0.14 -17.04 0.97
N ASP A 21 -0.50 -18.21 0.94
CA ASP A 21 -0.01 -19.40 1.65
C ASP A 21 0.22 -19.06 3.11
N GLU A 22 1.45 -19.13 3.59
CA GLU A 22 1.76 -18.86 5.00
C GLU A 22 1.99 -17.38 5.28
N SER A 23 1.95 -16.53 4.25
CA SER A 23 2.22 -15.10 4.42
C SER A 23 0.93 -14.30 4.49
N LEU A 24 0.99 -13.21 5.24
CA LEU A 24 -0.16 -12.31 5.35
C LEU A 24 0.34 -10.88 5.27
N ALA A 25 -0.18 -10.12 4.32
CA ALA A 25 0.13 -8.72 4.17
C ALA A 25 -1.06 -7.86 4.58
N GLU A 26 -0.77 -6.77 5.29
CA GLU A 26 -1.77 -5.78 5.67
C GLU A 26 -1.32 -4.47 5.06
N VAL A 27 -2.18 -3.86 4.26
CA VAL A 27 -1.85 -2.62 3.57
C VAL A 27 -2.98 -1.64 3.76
N ALA A 28 -2.64 -0.43 4.17
CA ALA A 28 -3.61 0.65 4.25
C ALA A 28 -3.00 1.89 3.64
N ILE A 29 -3.77 2.57 2.80
CA ILE A 29 -3.30 3.75 2.07
C ILE A 29 -4.27 4.89 2.30
N ASP A 30 -3.74 6.03 2.66
CA ASP A 30 -4.52 7.23 2.89
C ASP A 30 -3.99 8.35 1.99
N LEU A 31 -4.78 8.75 1.02
CA LEU A 31 -4.39 9.81 0.08
C LEU A 31 -4.64 11.15 0.73
N SER A 32 -3.89 11.46 1.74
CA SER A 32 -4.10 12.64 2.56
C SER A 32 -3.34 13.87 2.09
N GLY A 33 -2.45 13.70 1.13
CA GLY A 33 -1.57 14.79 0.73
C GLY A 33 -0.33 14.89 1.59
N ARG A 34 -0.23 14.06 2.61
CA ARG A 34 0.93 14.07 3.52
C ARG A 34 1.63 12.72 3.44
N PRO A 35 2.77 12.67 2.75
CA PRO A 35 3.50 11.40 2.61
C PRO A 35 3.96 10.85 3.95
N ALA A 36 3.82 9.56 4.12
CA ALA A 36 4.34 8.86 5.28
C ALA A 36 4.43 7.40 4.92
N ILE A 37 5.43 6.73 5.46
CA ILE A 37 5.59 5.30 5.23
C ILE A 37 5.81 4.60 6.57
N VAL A 38 4.96 3.64 6.85
CA VAL A 38 5.13 2.76 8.00
C VAL A 38 5.25 1.36 7.42
N PHE A 39 6.43 0.79 7.55
CA PHE A 39 6.74 -0.46 6.89
C PHE A 39 7.29 -1.44 7.91
N GLU A 40 6.52 -2.48 8.19
CA GLU A 40 6.91 -3.50 9.17
C GLU A 40 7.04 -4.84 8.47
N ALA A 41 8.26 -5.21 8.16
CA ALA A 41 8.54 -6.46 7.51
C ALA A 41 9.92 -6.91 7.93
N SER A 42 10.04 -8.20 8.19
CA SER A 42 11.32 -8.80 8.49
C SER A 42 11.46 -9.98 7.54
N PHE A 43 12.19 -9.77 6.46
CA PHE A 43 12.31 -10.79 5.43
C PHE A 43 13.34 -11.83 5.86
N PRO A 44 13.05 -13.12 5.71
CA PRO A 44 13.99 -14.17 6.06
C PRO A 44 15.28 -14.12 5.24
N ARG A 45 15.21 -13.53 4.04
CA ARG A 45 16.37 -13.46 3.16
C ARG A 45 16.58 -12.03 2.70
N ASP A 46 17.84 -11.69 2.43
CA ASP A 46 18.18 -10.35 1.96
C ASP A 46 17.95 -10.20 0.46
N PHE A 47 17.87 -11.30 -0.25
CA PHE A 47 17.70 -11.30 -1.70
C PHE A 47 16.71 -12.34 -2.14
N VAL A 48 15.98 -12.03 -3.22
CA VAL A 48 15.20 -12.99 -3.96
C VAL A 48 15.77 -12.96 -5.36
N GLY A 49 16.54 -13.99 -5.71
CA GLY A 49 17.34 -13.91 -6.91
C GLY A 49 18.35 -12.80 -6.76
N GLU A 50 18.37 -11.86 -7.68
CA GLU A 50 19.26 -10.71 -7.60
C GLU A 50 18.58 -9.48 -7.01
N PHE A 51 17.32 -9.60 -6.64
CA PHE A 51 16.57 -8.49 -6.11
C PHE A 51 16.78 -8.35 -4.61
N SER A 52 17.25 -7.18 -4.17
CA SER A 52 17.45 -6.93 -2.74
C SER A 52 16.11 -6.62 -2.07
N THR A 53 15.82 -7.31 -0.96
CA THR A 53 14.56 -7.09 -0.26
C THR A 53 14.48 -5.70 0.34
N GLU A 54 15.63 -5.05 0.53
CA GLU A 54 15.66 -3.69 1.01
C GLU A 54 14.97 -2.74 0.04
N MET A 55 14.98 -3.08 -1.24
CA MET A 55 14.36 -2.24 -2.25
C MET A 55 12.84 -2.19 -2.16
N VAL A 56 12.25 -3.17 -1.49
CA VAL A 56 10.79 -3.17 -1.34
C VAL A 56 10.35 -1.94 -0.55
N ARG A 57 11.02 -1.68 0.58
CA ARG A 57 10.70 -0.51 1.38
C ARG A 57 10.96 0.78 0.60
N HIS A 58 12.08 0.83 -0.11
CA HIS A 58 12.41 2.00 -0.91
C HIS A 58 11.36 2.28 -1.97
N PHE A 59 10.87 1.23 -2.61
CA PHE A 59 9.84 1.39 -3.62
C PHE A 59 8.59 2.04 -3.02
N PHE A 60 8.12 1.53 -1.90
CA PHE A 60 6.90 2.05 -1.31
C PHE A 60 7.10 3.42 -0.67
N ALA A 61 8.29 3.70 -0.17
CA ALA A 61 8.59 5.04 0.31
C ALA A 61 8.54 6.05 -0.83
N SER A 62 9.08 5.69 -1.99
CA SER A 62 9.02 6.56 -3.16
C SER A 62 7.59 6.74 -3.64
N LEU A 63 6.81 5.66 -3.62
CA LEU A 63 5.42 5.73 -4.02
C LEU A 63 4.64 6.66 -3.10
N SER A 64 4.90 6.58 -1.81
CA SER A 64 4.26 7.46 -0.83
C SER A 64 4.54 8.92 -1.16
N GLN A 65 5.78 9.24 -1.48
CA GLN A 65 6.15 10.61 -1.84
C GLN A 65 5.47 11.05 -3.13
N SER A 66 5.47 10.18 -4.14
CA SER A 66 4.90 10.53 -5.43
C SER A 66 3.39 10.76 -5.35
N LEU A 67 2.71 9.96 -4.56
CA LEU A 67 1.26 10.06 -4.45
C LEU A 67 0.82 11.08 -3.40
N GLY A 68 1.70 11.52 -2.54
CA GLY A 68 1.28 12.32 -1.40
C GLY A 68 0.41 11.51 -0.48
N ALA A 69 0.79 10.28 -0.22
CA ALA A 69 -0.05 9.33 0.50
C ALA A 69 0.68 8.76 1.70
N ALA A 70 -0.07 8.52 2.76
CA ALA A 70 0.43 7.75 3.89
C ALA A 70 0.19 6.29 3.57
N ILE A 71 1.25 5.49 3.64
CA ILE A 71 1.17 4.06 3.35
C ILE A 71 1.62 3.28 4.57
N HIS A 72 0.73 2.43 5.06
CA HIS A 72 1.02 1.56 6.19
C HIS A 72 1.05 0.13 5.68
N MET A 73 2.18 -0.54 5.89
CA MET A 73 2.36 -1.89 5.41
C MET A 73 2.94 -2.77 6.50
N LYS A 74 2.43 -3.98 6.59
CA LYS A 74 2.93 -4.97 7.52
C LYS A 74 2.79 -6.32 6.86
N VAL A 75 3.84 -7.13 6.93
CA VAL A 75 3.78 -8.47 6.38
C VAL A 75 4.51 -9.43 7.30
N ARG A 76 3.95 -10.62 7.41
CA ARG A 76 4.59 -11.70 8.15
C ARG A 76 4.50 -12.96 7.32
N GLY A 77 5.43 -13.86 7.52
CA GLY A 77 5.45 -15.11 6.79
C GLY A 77 6.82 -15.74 6.88
N GLU A 78 6.98 -16.82 6.17
CA GLU A 78 8.23 -17.59 6.20
C GLU A 78 8.92 -17.65 4.85
N ASN A 79 8.26 -17.26 3.79
CA ASN A 79 8.82 -17.29 2.45
C ASN A 79 8.93 -15.87 1.93
N THR A 80 10.16 -15.41 1.71
CA THR A 80 10.42 -14.04 1.30
C THR A 80 9.70 -13.67 0.01
N HIS A 81 9.71 -14.56 -0.97
CA HIS A 81 9.03 -14.31 -2.23
C HIS A 81 7.53 -14.09 -2.02
N HIS A 82 6.91 -14.97 -1.23
CA HIS A 82 5.48 -14.84 -0.93
C HIS A 82 5.19 -13.55 -0.20
N MET A 83 6.05 -13.16 0.72
CA MET A 83 5.84 -11.94 1.50
C MET A 83 5.87 -10.72 0.60
N ILE A 84 6.85 -10.65 -0.29
CA ILE A 84 6.98 -9.53 -1.21
C ILE A 84 5.81 -9.48 -2.17
N GLU A 85 5.45 -10.62 -2.72
CA GLU A 85 4.33 -10.69 -3.65
C GLU A 85 3.03 -10.28 -2.97
N ALA A 86 2.83 -10.70 -1.73
CA ALA A 86 1.64 -10.33 -0.98
C ALA A 86 1.59 -8.82 -0.74
N LEU A 87 2.74 -8.19 -0.45
CA LEU A 87 2.78 -6.75 -0.26
C LEU A 87 2.40 -6.00 -1.53
N PHE A 88 2.95 -6.40 -2.67
CA PHE A 88 2.65 -5.72 -3.92
C PHE A 88 1.20 -5.93 -4.35
N LYS A 89 0.67 -7.14 -4.18
CA LYS A 89 -0.72 -7.40 -4.51
C LYS A 89 -1.65 -6.67 -3.57
N GLY A 90 -1.31 -6.66 -2.27
CA GLY A 90 -2.11 -5.94 -1.30
C GLY A 90 -2.13 -4.45 -1.58
N ALA A 91 -0.98 -3.90 -1.95
CA ALA A 91 -0.88 -2.49 -2.28
C ALA A 91 -1.76 -2.16 -3.49
N GLY A 92 -1.72 -3.00 -4.52
CA GLY A 92 -2.54 -2.78 -5.70
C GLY A 92 -4.02 -2.84 -5.38
N ARG A 93 -4.42 -3.79 -4.51
CA ARG A 93 -5.81 -3.91 -4.12
C ARG A 93 -6.28 -2.73 -3.27
N ALA A 94 -5.41 -2.22 -2.40
CA ALA A 94 -5.77 -1.07 -1.58
C ALA A 94 -5.76 0.21 -2.39
N LEU A 95 -4.85 0.32 -3.35
CA LEU A 95 -4.68 1.53 -4.13
C LEU A 95 -5.81 1.75 -5.12
N LYS A 96 -6.33 0.68 -5.69
CA LYS A 96 -7.36 0.78 -6.70
C LYS A 96 -8.61 1.53 -6.21
N PRO A 97 -9.21 1.15 -5.09
CA PRO A 97 -10.37 1.91 -4.61
C PRO A 97 -10.00 3.31 -4.15
N ALA A 98 -8.79 3.51 -3.64
CA ALA A 98 -8.36 4.82 -3.21
C ALA A 98 -8.28 5.77 -4.39
N LEU A 99 -7.70 5.31 -5.50
CA LEU A 99 -7.60 6.13 -6.70
C LEU A 99 -8.96 6.35 -7.35
N ALA A 100 -9.82 5.35 -7.36
CA ALA A 100 -11.15 5.49 -7.92
C ALA A 100 -11.94 6.54 -7.16
N ARG A 101 -11.82 6.54 -5.84
CA ARG A 101 -12.51 7.52 -5.02
C ARG A 101 -11.96 8.91 -5.27
N GLN A 102 -10.66 9.02 -5.41
CA GLN A 102 -10.02 10.30 -5.71
C GLN A 102 -10.52 10.83 -7.05
N GLY A 103 -10.58 9.97 -8.05
CA GLY A 103 -11.05 10.35 -9.36
C GLY A 103 -12.53 10.80 -9.34
N ASN A 104 -13.34 10.11 -8.57
CA ASN A 104 -14.74 10.47 -8.45
C ASN A 104 -14.93 11.81 -7.75
N ALA A 105 -14.07 12.06 -6.77
CA ALA A 105 -14.16 13.32 -6.02
C ALA A 105 -13.70 14.51 -6.84
N LEU A 106 -12.82 14.27 -7.81
CA LEU A 106 -12.22 15.35 -8.59
C LEU A 106 -12.33 15.07 -10.08
N PRO A 107 -13.55 15.02 -10.60
CA PRO A 107 -13.72 14.67 -12.02
C PRO A 107 -13.08 15.67 -12.97
N SER A 108 -13.09 16.94 -12.64
CA SER A 108 -12.48 17.93 -13.53
C SER A 108 -10.97 17.79 -13.54
N THR A 109 -10.41 17.50 -12.39
CA THR A 109 -8.97 17.30 -12.29
C THR A 109 -8.58 16.08 -13.09
N LYS A 110 -9.42 15.07 -13.00
CA LYS A 110 -9.18 13.85 -13.73
C LYS A 110 -9.11 14.10 -15.22
N GLY A 111 -9.92 14.99 -15.72
CA GLY A 111 -9.90 15.32 -17.13
C GLY A 111 -8.58 15.92 -17.57
N MET A 112 -7.84 16.49 -16.64
CA MET A 112 -6.55 17.07 -16.95
C MET A 112 -5.41 16.06 -16.88
N LEU A 113 -5.67 14.93 -16.34
CA LEU A 113 -4.67 13.91 -16.22
C LEU A 113 -4.65 13.03 -17.45
#